data_e1c76b6d06ca825433406b1bac08ada6
#
_entry.id   e1c76b6d06ca825433406b1bac08ada6
#
_cell.length_a   1.000
_cell.length_b   1.000
_cell.length_c   1.000
_cell.angle_alpha   90.00
_cell.angle_beta   90.00
_cell.angle_gamma   90.00
#
_symmetry.space_group_name_H-M   'P 1'
#
loop_
_entity.id
_entity.type
_entity.pdbx_description
1 polymer ?
#
loop_
_entity_poly.entity_id
_entity_poly.type
_entity_poly.pdbx_seq_one_letter_code
_entity_poly.pdbx_strand_id
1 'polypeptide(L)'
;MSLLVKAGNGRIDNDGIVNVANPSMTELGLKHISFGLLSLQGGEPRTIRTGSMEMAIVILGGKADIMWTGKNGECRAIVGERPDVFSGKAWAICASPGSEFTLVGNADSPRVEMAVVRSLPLEQAKSFPGAAPGVTIVDPSMIGVRQAGRDCYLRTINDISSAAEGRGLTRLIVGETFNPAGNWSSYPPHKHDQFTE
;
A
#
# COMPACT_ATOMS: atom_id res chain seq x y z
N MET A 1 27.02 -3.74 -6.00
CA MET A 1 25.61 -4.13 -6.25
C MET A 1 24.77 -2.86 -6.14
N SER A 2 24.06 -2.44 -7.17
CA SER A 2 23.22 -1.23 -7.08
C SER A 2 21.86 -1.64 -6.52
N LEU A 3 21.46 -1.04 -5.38
CA LEU A 3 20.11 -1.19 -4.81
C LEU A 3 19.10 -0.21 -5.45
N LEU A 4 19.52 0.55 -6.47
CA LEU A 4 18.64 1.46 -7.19
C LEU A 4 17.76 0.70 -8.16
N VAL A 5 16.47 0.67 -7.90
CA VAL A 5 15.44 0.18 -8.82
C VAL A 5 14.80 1.36 -9.53
N LYS A 6 14.83 1.37 -10.86
CA LYS A 6 14.13 2.38 -11.67
C LYS A 6 12.71 1.89 -11.94
N ALA A 7 11.70 2.65 -11.56
CA ALA A 7 10.29 2.29 -11.74
C ALA A 7 9.94 1.94 -13.21
N GLY A 8 10.55 2.57 -14.18
CA GLY A 8 10.33 2.28 -15.61
C GLY A 8 10.78 0.90 -16.10
N ASN A 9 11.53 0.15 -15.29
CA ASN A 9 12.01 -1.20 -15.61
C ASN A 9 11.15 -2.30 -14.96
N GLY A 10 10.07 -1.94 -14.25
CA GLY A 10 9.17 -2.88 -13.61
C GLY A 10 8.39 -3.70 -14.65
N ARG A 11 8.17 -5.00 -14.38
CA ARG A 11 7.27 -5.83 -15.16
C ARG A 11 5.83 -5.55 -14.76
N ILE A 12 4.96 -5.40 -15.75
CA ILE A 12 3.52 -5.26 -15.53
C ILE A 12 2.95 -6.67 -15.28
N ASP A 13 2.22 -6.83 -14.20
CA ASP A 13 1.50 -8.07 -13.89
C ASP A 13 0.09 -8.10 -14.51
N ASN A 14 -0.64 -9.20 -14.25
CA ASN A 14 -1.99 -9.40 -14.80
C ASN A 14 -3.02 -8.38 -14.28
N ASP A 15 -2.76 -7.77 -13.12
CA ASP A 15 -3.58 -6.71 -12.54
C ASP A 15 -3.18 -5.31 -13.06
N GLY A 16 -2.20 -5.23 -13.97
CA GLY A 16 -1.71 -3.98 -14.54
C GLY A 16 -0.77 -3.21 -13.61
N ILE A 17 -0.28 -3.82 -12.55
CA ILE A 17 0.63 -3.21 -11.59
C ILE A 17 2.06 -3.34 -12.11
N VAL A 18 2.76 -2.22 -12.18
CA VAL A 18 4.19 -2.17 -12.49
C VAL A 18 4.96 -2.59 -11.25
N ASN A 19 5.45 -3.82 -11.21
CA ASN A 19 6.22 -4.34 -10.09
C ASN A 19 7.60 -3.67 -10.05
N VAL A 20 7.85 -2.85 -9.04
CA VAL A 20 9.12 -2.14 -8.82
C VAL A 20 10.10 -3.01 -8.04
N ALA A 21 9.61 -3.71 -7.03
CA ALA A 21 10.41 -4.62 -6.21
C ALA A 21 9.58 -5.83 -5.79
N ASN A 22 10.13 -7.02 -5.95
CA ASN A 22 9.48 -8.27 -5.54
C ASN A 22 10.54 -9.37 -5.33
N PRO A 23 10.20 -10.53 -4.75
CA PRO A 23 11.14 -11.61 -4.45
C PRO A 23 11.77 -12.30 -5.65
N SER A 24 11.21 -12.16 -6.84
CA SER A 24 11.87 -12.67 -8.05
C SER A 24 13.12 -11.85 -8.44
N MET A 25 13.23 -10.65 -7.88
CA MET A 25 14.43 -9.79 -8.00
C MET A 25 15.42 -10.20 -6.90
N THR A 26 16.14 -11.29 -7.14
CA THR A 26 17.04 -11.91 -6.14
C THR A 26 18.13 -10.98 -5.63
N GLU A 27 18.53 -10.00 -6.45
CA GLU A 27 19.48 -8.96 -6.10
C GLU A 27 18.99 -8.01 -4.99
N LEU A 28 17.69 -7.90 -4.77
CA LEU A 28 17.12 -7.09 -3.70
C LEU A 28 17.03 -7.81 -2.37
N GLY A 29 17.12 -9.14 -2.37
CA GLY A 29 17.02 -9.97 -1.18
C GLY A 29 15.64 -9.98 -0.51
N LEU A 30 14.60 -9.44 -1.17
CA LEU A 30 13.23 -9.45 -0.64
C LEU A 30 12.69 -10.88 -0.63
N LYS A 31 11.97 -11.23 0.44
CA LYS A 31 11.37 -12.57 0.60
C LYS A 31 9.89 -12.55 0.89
N HIS A 32 9.39 -11.49 1.51
CA HIS A 32 8.06 -11.46 2.12
C HIS A 32 7.14 -10.35 1.63
N ILE A 33 7.67 -9.44 0.82
CA ILE A 33 6.95 -8.25 0.37
C ILE A 33 7.21 -7.99 -1.12
N SER A 34 6.19 -7.47 -1.80
CA SER A 34 6.36 -6.84 -3.11
C SER A 34 5.84 -5.41 -3.07
N PHE A 35 6.44 -4.55 -3.90
CA PHE A 35 6.06 -3.17 -4.08
C PHE A 35 5.89 -2.88 -5.57
N GLY A 36 4.80 -2.20 -5.91
CA GLY A 36 4.52 -1.81 -7.27
C GLY A 36 3.77 -0.48 -7.34
N LEU A 37 3.57 -0.02 -8.56
CA LEU A 37 2.82 1.18 -8.89
C LEU A 37 1.66 0.82 -9.82
N LEU A 38 0.50 1.39 -9.58
CA LEU A 38 -0.67 1.32 -10.44
C LEU A 38 -1.08 2.73 -10.82
N SER A 39 -1.38 2.93 -12.10
CA SER A 39 -1.90 4.18 -12.60
C SER A 39 -3.07 3.90 -13.52
N LEU A 40 -4.18 4.63 -13.30
CA LEU A 40 -5.38 4.54 -14.14
C LEU A 40 -5.73 5.92 -14.68
N GLN A 41 -6.16 5.96 -15.94
CA GLN A 41 -6.76 7.15 -16.55
C GLN A 41 -8.22 7.28 -16.09
N GLY A 42 -8.80 8.48 -16.23
CA GLY A 42 -10.21 8.69 -15.95
C GLY A 42 -11.09 7.72 -16.74
N GLY A 43 -11.99 6.99 -16.06
CA GLY A 43 -12.85 5.98 -16.65
C GLY A 43 -12.20 4.61 -16.89
N GLU A 44 -10.90 4.45 -16.69
CA GLU A 44 -10.20 3.18 -16.90
C GLU A 44 -10.49 2.19 -15.76
N PRO A 45 -11.11 1.02 -16.03
CA PRO A 45 -11.39 0.01 -15.02
C PRO A 45 -10.20 -0.94 -14.82
N ARG A 46 -10.05 -1.43 -13.57
CA ARG A 46 -9.07 -2.44 -13.22
C ARG A 46 -9.58 -3.33 -12.10
N THR A 47 -9.74 -4.62 -12.38
CA THR A 47 -10.09 -5.60 -11.35
C THR A 47 -8.82 -6.11 -10.70
N ILE A 48 -8.79 -6.07 -9.38
CA ILE A 48 -7.67 -6.48 -8.53
C ILE A 48 -8.09 -7.70 -7.72
N ARG A 49 -7.22 -8.71 -7.67
CA ARG A 49 -7.40 -9.93 -6.88
C ARG A 49 -6.22 -10.13 -5.94
N THR A 50 -6.50 -10.25 -4.66
CA THR A 50 -5.43 -10.46 -3.67
C THR A 50 -4.87 -11.88 -3.66
N GLY A 51 -5.66 -12.87 -4.11
CA GLY A 51 -5.27 -14.29 -3.99
C GLY A 51 -5.01 -14.64 -2.53
N SER A 52 -3.86 -15.24 -2.23
CA SER A 52 -3.44 -15.59 -0.87
C SER A 52 -2.65 -14.48 -0.15
N MET A 53 -2.57 -13.28 -0.73
CA MET A 53 -1.78 -12.17 -0.21
C MET A 53 -2.66 -11.14 0.49
N GLU A 54 -2.12 -10.48 1.50
CA GLU A 54 -2.65 -9.18 1.93
C GLU A 54 -2.16 -8.10 0.98
N MET A 55 -2.97 -7.08 0.77
CA MET A 55 -2.65 -5.97 -0.10
C MET A 55 -3.04 -4.64 0.55
N ALA A 56 -2.15 -3.67 0.43
CA ALA A 56 -2.46 -2.27 0.70
C ALA A 56 -2.24 -1.45 -0.57
N ILE A 57 -3.18 -0.59 -0.89
CA ILE A 57 -3.08 0.39 -1.97
C ILE A 57 -3.18 1.77 -1.35
N VAL A 58 -2.16 2.59 -1.54
CA VAL A 58 -2.10 3.98 -1.06
C VAL A 58 -2.27 4.92 -2.24
N ILE A 59 -3.25 5.81 -2.18
CA ILE A 59 -3.46 6.82 -3.23
C ILE A 59 -2.40 7.90 -3.09
N LEU A 60 -1.54 8.02 -4.09
CA LEU A 60 -0.47 9.00 -4.14
C LEU A 60 -0.98 10.35 -4.65
N GLY A 61 -1.88 10.33 -5.61
CA GLY A 61 -2.54 11.52 -6.16
C GLY A 61 -3.70 11.15 -7.06
N GLY A 62 -4.68 12.03 -7.17
CA GLY A 62 -5.90 11.81 -7.96
C GLY A 62 -7.02 11.09 -7.20
N LYS A 63 -8.02 10.61 -7.93
CA LYS A 63 -9.22 9.94 -7.40
C LYS A 63 -9.52 8.66 -8.16
N ALA A 64 -10.07 7.66 -7.46
CA ALA A 64 -10.62 6.45 -8.05
C ALA A 64 -11.95 6.09 -7.39
N ASP A 65 -12.83 5.50 -8.17
CA ASP A 65 -14.01 4.81 -7.68
C ASP A 65 -13.62 3.36 -7.40
N ILE A 66 -14.07 2.81 -6.27
CA ILE A 66 -13.87 1.41 -5.91
C ILE A 66 -15.21 0.72 -5.71
N MET A 67 -15.32 -0.50 -6.24
CA MET A 67 -16.48 -1.38 -6.08
C MET A 67 -16.02 -2.76 -5.62
N TRP A 68 -16.71 -3.32 -4.62
CA TRP A 68 -16.43 -4.68 -4.11
C TRP A 68 -17.69 -5.32 -3.54
N THR A 69 -17.67 -6.61 -3.36
CA THR A 69 -18.74 -7.32 -2.65
C THR A 69 -18.38 -7.44 -1.17
N GLY A 70 -19.14 -6.77 -0.33
CA GLY A 70 -19.06 -6.88 1.12
C GLY A 70 -20.03 -7.93 1.68
N LYS A 71 -20.07 -8.09 3.00
CA LYS A 71 -20.95 -9.03 3.69
C LYS A 71 -22.44 -8.81 3.38
N ASN A 72 -22.83 -7.58 3.13
CA ASN A 72 -24.21 -7.14 2.94
C ASN A 72 -24.56 -6.83 1.46
N GLY A 73 -23.73 -7.24 0.52
CA GLY A 73 -23.92 -7.01 -0.92
C GLY A 73 -22.86 -6.08 -1.52
N GLU A 74 -23.21 -5.45 -2.63
CA GLU A 74 -22.32 -4.54 -3.34
C GLU A 74 -22.02 -3.27 -2.53
N CYS A 75 -20.76 -2.92 -2.47
CA CYS A 75 -20.24 -1.72 -1.83
C CYS A 75 -19.54 -0.84 -2.86
N ARG A 76 -19.61 0.47 -2.65
CA ARG A 76 -18.92 1.49 -3.47
C ARG A 76 -18.35 2.57 -2.58
N ALA A 77 -17.21 3.12 -2.99
CA ALA A 77 -16.61 4.32 -2.38
C ALA A 77 -15.81 5.09 -3.41
N ILE A 78 -15.56 6.36 -3.14
CA ILE A 78 -14.56 7.16 -3.85
C ILE A 78 -13.35 7.25 -2.92
N VAL A 79 -12.16 7.00 -3.45
CA VAL A 79 -10.89 7.06 -2.72
C VAL A 79 -9.95 8.05 -3.39
N GLY A 80 -9.21 8.80 -2.58
CA GLY A 80 -8.30 9.82 -3.08
C GLY A 80 -8.97 11.18 -3.25
N GLU A 81 -8.14 12.20 -3.02
CA GLU A 81 -8.61 13.59 -3.08
C GLU A 81 -7.42 14.53 -3.22
N ARG A 82 -6.24 14.11 -2.74
CA ARG A 82 -5.03 14.93 -2.78
C ARG A 82 -4.40 14.94 -4.16
N PRO A 83 -3.87 16.09 -4.63
CA PRO A 83 -3.19 16.16 -5.92
C PRO A 83 -1.83 15.46 -5.90
N ASP A 84 -1.18 15.38 -4.74
CA ASP A 84 0.14 14.79 -4.54
C ASP A 84 0.35 14.33 -3.09
N VAL A 85 1.47 13.66 -2.83
CA VAL A 85 1.78 13.08 -1.50
C VAL A 85 2.07 14.11 -0.42
N PHE A 86 2.30 15.37 -0.75
CA PHE A 86 2.57 16.45 0.21
C PHE A 86 1.30 17.23 0.58
N SER A 87 0.21 16.99 -0.12
CA SER A 87 -1.05 17.73 0.02
C SER A 87 -2.04 17.00 0.94
N GLY A 88 -1.62 16.73 2.18
CA GLY A 88 -2.47 16.10 3.18
C GLY A 88 -2.25 14.59 3.34
N LYS A 89 -3.10 13.97 4.18
CA LYS A 89 -3.04 12.54 4.47
C LYS A 89 -3.57 11.71 3.30
N ALA A 90 -3.07 10.48 3.17
CA ALA A 90 -3.49 9.56 2.13
C ALA A 90 -4.92 9.04 2.32
N TRP A 91 -5.54 8.60 1.24
CA TRP A 91 -6.53 7.53 1.24
C TRP A 91 -5.84 6.21 1.00
N ALA A 92 -6.33 5.13 1.58
CA ALA A 92 -5.80 3.81 1.31
C ALA A 92 -6.89 2.74 1.28
N ILE A 93 -6.57 1.63 0.63
CA ILE A 93 -7.40 0.44 0.53
C ILE A 93 -6.60 -0.69 1.16
N CYS A 94 -7.13 -1.32 2.20
CA CYS A 94 -6.58 -2.50 2.82
C CYS A 94 -7.43 -3.70 2.44
N ALA A 95 -6.83 -4.71 1.82
CA ALA A 95 -7.54 -5.89 1.35
C ALA A 95 -6.89 -7.16 1.92
N SER A 96 -7.70 -7.97 2.60
CA SER A 96 -7.30 -9.26 3.13
C SER A 96 -7.18 -10.33 2.02
N PRO A 97 -6.53 -11.47 2.26
CA PRO A 97 -6.48 -12.57 1.30
C PRO A 97 -7.88 -13.00 0.83
N GLY A 98 -7.99 -13.38 -0.43
CA GLY A 98 -9.26 -13.82 -1.05
C GLY A 98 -10.18 -12.66 -1.46
N SER A 99 -9.73 -11.42 -1.38
CA SER A 99 -10.53 -10.26 -1.78
C SER A 99 -10.45 -10.02 -3.29
N GLU A 100 -11.58 -9.56 -3.85
CA GLU A 100 -11.69 -9.05 -5.22
C GLU A 100 -12.41 -7.71 -5.20
N PHE A 101 -11.91 -6.74 -5.96
CA PHE A 101 -12.52 -5.42 -6.12
C PHE A 101 -12.13 -4.81 -7.45
N THR A 102 -12.95 -3.88 -7.93
CA THR A 102 -12.69 -3.12 -9.15
C THR A 102 -12.41 -1.67 -8.81
N LEU A 103 -11.30 -1.16 -9.33
CA LEU A 103 -10.97 0.26 -9.32
C LEU A 103 -11.31 0.85 -10.68
N VAL A 104 -11.82 2.07 -10.69
CA VAL A 104 -12.05 2.84 -11.90
C VAL A 104 -11.45 4.22 -11.68
N GLY A 105 -10.58 4.67 -12.57
CA GLY A 105 -10.08 6.05 -12.51
C GLY A 105 -11.27 7.01 -12.53
N ASN A 106 -11.35 7.93 -11.57
CA ASN A 106 -12.48 8.84 -11.48
C ASN A 106 -12.49 9.81 -12.67
N ALA A 107 -13.67 10.06 -13.25
CA ALA A 107 -13.79 10.89 -14.46
C ALA A 107 -13.38 12.36 -14.25
N ASP A 108 -13.47 12.85 -12.99
CA ASP A 108 -13.07 14.20 -12.64
C ASP A 108 -11.55 14.33 -12.38
N SER A 109 -10.82 13.20 -12.45
CA SER A 109 -9.37 13.13 -12.26
C SER A 109 -8.74 12.58 -13.54
N PRO A 110 -7.87 13.33 -14.23
CA PRO A 110 -7.27 12.87 -15.48
C PRO A 110 -6.47 11.58 -15.29
N ARG A 111 -5.93 11.40 -14.08
CA ARG A 111 -5.13 10.24 -13.72
C ARG A 111 -5.16 10.04 -12.20
N VAL A 112 -5.18 8.80 -11.76
CA VAL A 112 -4.89 8.43 -10.37
C VAL A 112 -3.62 7.59 -10.31
N GLU A 113 -2.76 7.89 -9.35
CA GLU A 113 -1.51 7.17 -9.09
C GLU A 113 -1.57 6.51 -7.71
N MET A 114 -1.13 5.26 -7.65
CA MET A 114 -1.25 4.43 -6.47
C MET A 114 0.03 3.64 -6.22
N ALA A 115 0.45 3.57 -4.95
CA ALA A 115 1.45 2.61 -4.49
C ALA A 115 0.75 1.34 -4.03
N VAL A 116 1.23 0.19 -4.48
CA VAL A 116 0.67 -1.13 -4.15
C VAL A 116 1.70 -1.95 -3.41
N VAL A 117 1.36 -2.34 -2.20
CA VAL A 117 2.20 -3.22 -1.36
C VAL A 117 1.46 -4.52 -1.15
N ARG A 118 2.13 -5.65 -1.34
CA ARG A 118 1.58 -6.99 -1.09
C ARG A 118 2.49 -7.75 -0.13
N SER A 119 1.90 -8.44 0.84
CA SER A 119 2.60 -9.51 1.54
C SER A 119 2.70 -10.71 0.60
N LEU A 120 3.70 -11.55 0.79
CA LEU A 120 3.74 -12.82 0.07
C LEU A 120 3.21 -13.95 0.94
N PRO A 121 2.65 -15.02 0.32
CA PRO A 121 2.29 -16.21 1.06
C PRO A 121 3.58 -16.76 1.70
N LEU A 122 3.58 -16.91 3.01
CA LEU A 122 4.57 -17.76 3.67
C LEU A 122 4.12 -19.19 3.39
N GLU A 123 4.99 -20.04 2.87
CA GLU A 123 4.69 -21.46 2.60
C GLU A 123 4.18 -22.21 3.85
N GLN A 124 4.36 -21.64 5.02
CA GLN A 124 3.95 -22.19 6.32
C GLN A 124 2.92 -21.32 7.05
N ALA A 125 2.40 -20.27 6.46
CA ALA A 125 1.31 -19.55 7.07
C ALA A 125 0.06 -20.45 7.05
N LYS A 126 -0.08 -21.27 8.08
CA LYS A 126 -1.38 -21.74 8.52
C LYS A 126 -2.27 -20.51 8.49
N SER A 127 -3.34 -20.55 7.71
CA SER A 127 -4.34 -19.50 7.63
C SER A 127 -4.48 -18.86 9.01
N PHE A 128 -4.20 -17.57 9.11
CA PHE A 128 -4.52 -16.86 10.36
C PHE A 128 -6.02 -17.04 10.54
N PRO A 129 -6.45 -17.71 11.62
CA PRO A 129 -7.87 -17.96 11.82
C PRO A 129 -8.55 -16.61 11.96
N GLY A 130 -9.45 -16.29 11.05
CA GLY A 130 -10.43 -15.25 11.28
C GLY A 130 -10.52 -14.06 10.34
N ALA A 131 -9.62 -13.85 9.41
CA ALA A 131 -9.83 -12.79 8.42
C ALA A 131 -10.69 -13.33 7.27
N ALA A 132 -11.99 -13.14 7.33
CA ALA A 132 -12.84 -13.29 6.15
C ALA A 132 -12.34 -12.34 5.04
N PRO A 133 -12.45 -12.72 3.75
CA PRO A 133 -12.14 -11.83 2.65
C PRO A 133 -12.85 -10.48 2.84
N GLY A 134 -12.14 -9.39 2.68
CA GLY A 134 -12.72 -8.07 2.92
C GLY A 134 -11.82 -6.93 2.47
N VAL A 135 -12.49 -5.85 2.10
CA VAL A 135 -11.88 -4.58 1.73
C VAL A 135 -12.23 -3.54 2.78
N THR A 136 -11.24 -2.87 3.29
CA THR A 136 -11.38 -1.74 4.23
C THR A 136 -10.86 -0.48 3.56
N ILE A 137 -11.69 0.54 3.51
CA ILE A 137 -11.29 1.87 3.06
C ILE A 137 -10.77 2.64 4.26
N VAL A 138 -9.57 3.19 4.12
CA VAL A 138 -8.94 4.04 5.12
C VAL A 138 -8.98 5.47 4.60
N ASP A 139 -9.85 6.29 5.17
CA ASP A 139 -9.93 7.71 4.86
C ASP A 139 -8.93 8.54 5.70
N PRO A 140 -8.63 9.78 5.32
CA PRO A 140 -7.65 10.63 6.02
C PRO A 140 -7.94 10.86 7.51
N SER A 141 -9.21 10.80 7.95
CA SER A 141 -9.57 11.01 9.36
C SER A 141 -9.15 9.82 10.24
N MET A 142 -9.06 8.64 9.66
CA MET A 142 -8.66 7.41 10.33
C MET A 142 -7.13 7.30 10.54
N ILE A 143 -6.33 8.15 9.88
CA ILE A 143 -4.88 8.07 9.90
C ILE A 143 -4.33 8.78 11.13
N GLY A 144 -3.68 8.03 12.02
CA GLY A 144 -2.92 8.54 13.15
C GLY A 144 -1.67 9.30 12.69
N VAL A 145 -1.40 10.43 13.35
CA VAL A 145 -0.18 11.21 13.10
C VAL A 145 0.64 11.26 14.38
N ARG A 146 1.90 10.90 14.28
CA ARG A 146 2.84 10.95 15.40
C ARG A 146 4.20 11.51 15.02
N GLN A 147 4.87 12.11 15.97
CA GLN A 147 6.28 12.46 15.85
C GLN A 147 7.15 11.28 16.30
N ALA A 148 8.23 11.03 15.59
CA ALA A 148 9.20 9.99 15.92
C ALA A 148 10.62 10.53 15.80
N GLY A 149 11.48 10.09 16.72
CA GLY A 149 12.85 10.58 16.80
C GLY A 149 12.98 11.93 17.50
N ARG A 150 14.14 12.54 17.39
CA ARG A 150 14.48 13.86 17.93
C ARG A 150 15.61 14.49 17.10
N ASP A 151 15.87 15.77 17.32
CA ASP A 151 16.95 16.50 16.66
C ASP A 151 16.98 16.24 15.13
N CYS A 152 18.12 15.88 14.60
CA CYS A 152 18.34 15.64 13.16
C CYS A 152 17.66 14.38 12.61
N TYR A 153 16.92 13.60 13.40
CA TYR A 153 16.12 12.47 12.94
C TYR A 153 14.64 12.56 13.40
N LEU A 154 14.21 13.74 13.82
CA LEU A 154 12.79 14.01 14.03
C LEU A 154 12.04 13.94 12.71
N ARG A 155 10.94 13.21 12.69
CA ARG A 155 10.08 13.03 11.53
C ARG A 155 8.62 12.87 11.92
N THR A 156 7.73 13.17 10.99
CA THR A 156 6.29 12.92 11.14
C THR A 156 5.94 11.60 10.46
N ILE A 157 5.19 10.75 11.15
CA ILE A 157 4.71 9.48 10.63
C ILE A 157 3.19 9.52 10.60
N ASN A 158 2.63 9.23 9.45
CA ASN A 158 1.20 8.98 9.23
C ASN A 158 1.00 7.47 9.22
N ASP A 159 0.43 6.91 10.29
CA ASP A 159 0.19 5.47 10.41
C ASP A 159 -1.10 5.11 9.66
N ILE A 160 -0.96 4.48 8.48
CA ILE A 160 -2.10 4.13 7.61
C ILE A 160 -2.73 2.82 8.06
N SER A 161 -1.94 1.77 8.25
CA SER A 161 -2.44 0.48 8.72
C SER A 161 -1.33 -0.37 9.34
N SER A 162 -1.69 -1.05 10.43
CA SER A 162 -0.93 -2.14 11.04
C SER A 162 -1.91 -3.17 11.61
N ALA A 163 -1.39 -4.26 12.16
CA ALA A 163 -2.23 -5.26 12.84
C ALA A 163 -3.02 -4.67 14.02
N ALA A 164 -2.48 -3.63 14.69
CA ALA A 164 -3.11 -2.99 15.83
C ALA A 164 -4.37 -2.20 15.48
N GLU A 165 -4.45 -1.62 14.27
CA GLU A 165 -5.64 -0.89 13.83
C GLU A 165 -6.79 -1.79 13.35
N GLY A 166 -6.55 -3.10 13.18
CA GLY A 166 -7.59 -4.05 12.79
C GLY A 166 -8.21 -3.81 11.41
N ARG A 167 -7.45 -3.21 10.48
CA ARG A 167 -7.90 -2.84 9.14
C ARG A 167 -7.76 -3.97 8.11
N GLY A 168 -7.77 -5.22 8.56
CA GLY A 168 -7.68 -6.41 7.71
C GLY A 168 -6.27 -6.79 7.27
N LEU A 169 -5.24 -6.06 7.70
CA LEU A 169 -3.84 -6.40 7.48
C LEU A 169 -3.24 -6.93 8.78
N THR A 170 -2.51 -8.05 8.68
CA THR A 170 -1.86 -8.70 9.82
C THR A 170 -0.34 -8.80 9.65
N ARG A 171 0.15 -8.68 8.43
CA ARG A 171 1.56 -8.83 8.04
C ARG A 171 2.17 -7.56 7.48
N LEU A 172 1.33 -6.62 7.03
CA LEU A 172 1.80 -5.37 6.46
C LEU A 172 1.66 -4.25 7.49
N ILE A 173 2.71 -3.46 7.60
CA ILE A 173 2.69 -2.15 8.26
C ILE A 173 2.87 -1.12 7.15
N VAL A 174 1.92 -0.20 7.06
CA VAL A 174 1.88 0.80 5.98
C VAL A 174 1.75 2.19 6.58
N GLY A 175 2.60 3.09 6.15
CA GLY A 175 2.57 4.48 6.59
C GLY A 175 3.34 5.37 5.64
N GLU A 176 3.19 6.68 5.83
CA GLU A 176 3.98 7.70 5.16
C GLU A 176 4.86 8.40 6.18
N THR A 177 6.13 8.61 5.84
CA THR A 177 7.07 9.32 6.68
C THR A 177 7.50 10.59 6.02
N PHE A 178 7.32 11.72 6.71
CA PHE A 178 7.72 13.05 6.26
C PHE A 178 8.94 13.50 7.06
N ASN A 179 10.05 13.68 6.39
CA ASN A 179 11.29 14.16 6.97
C ASN A 179 11.46 15.65 6.66
N PRO A 180 11.69 16.50 7.67
CA PRO A 180 12.18 17.85 7.42
C PRO A 180 13.47 17.84 6.61
N ALA A 181 13.70 18.89 5.82
CA ALA A 181 14.93 19.02 5.04
C ALA A 181 16.16 18.91 5.95
N GLY A 182 17.15 18.11 5.54
CA GLY A 182 18.37 17.87 6.30
C GLY A 182 18.27 16.79 7.39
N ASN A 183 17.08 16.27 7.68
CA ASN A 183 16.90 15.21 8.67
C ASN A 183 17.05 13.80 8.08
N TRP A 184 17.47 12.88 8.93
CA TRP A 184 17.49 11.44 8.63
C TRP A 184 16.13 10.83 8.84
N SER A 185 15.78 9.80 8.01
CA SER A 185 14.53 9.04 8.19
C SER A 185 14.55 8.25 9.50
N SER A 186 15.70 7.71 9.90
CA SER A 186 15.92 7.11 11.22
C SER A 186 17.39 7.21 11.59
N TYR A 187 17.70 7.04 12.88
CA TYR A 187 19.07 7.04 13.38
C TYR A 187 19.26 6.04 14.53
N PRO A 188 20.33 5.22 14.53
CA PRO A 188 21.31 5.07 13.44
C PRO A 188 20.68 4.47 12.19
N PRO A 189 21.23 4.70 10.98
CA PRO A 189 20.81 4.03 9.77
C PRO A 189 20.91 2.53 9.94
N HIS A 190 19.84 1.80 9.60
CA HIS A 190 19.75 0.36 9.78
C HIS A 190 18.82 -0.25 8.73
N LYS A 191 18.82 -1.56 8.64
CA LYS A 191 17.89 -2.36 7.83
C LYS A 191 17.27 -3.46 8.68
N HIS A 192 16.06 -3.83 8.35
CA HIS A 192 15.36 -4.95 8.96
C HIS A 192 15.60 -6.18 8.08
N ASP A 193 16.66 -6.93 8.35
CA ASP A 193 17.09 -8.07 7.53
C ASP A 193 17.23 -9.38 8.33
N GLN A 194 16.88 -9.36 9.60
CA GLN A 194 16.86 -10.52 10.47
C GLN A 194 15.42 -10.99 10.71
N PHE A 195 15.26 -12.28 10.93
CA PHE A 195 13.96 -12.94 11.04
C PHE A 195 13.07 -12.42 12.21
N THR A 196 13.63 -11.78 13.19
CA THR A 196 12.94 -11.28 14.39
C THR A 196 12.66 -9.78 14.39
N GLU A 197 12.87 -9.11 13.28
CA GLU A 197 12.62 -7.68 13.14
C GLU A 197 11.45 -7.41 12.21
#